data_661cb2ef650959f43b14907e43f6e13e
#
_entry.id   661cb2ef650959f43b14907e43f6e13e
#
_cell.length_a   1.000
_cell.length_b   1.000
_cell.length_c   1.000
_cell.angle_alpha   90.00
_cell.angle_beta   90.00
_cell.angle_gamma   90.00
#
_symmetry.space_group_name_H-M   'P 1'
#
loop_
_entity.id
_entity.type
_entity.pdbx_description
1 polymer ?
#
loop_
_entity_poly.entity_id
_entity_poly.type
_entity_poly.pdbx_seq_one_letter_code
_entity_poly.pdbx_strand_id
1 'polypeptide(L)'
;SDTEEIEFSTLDDGVNFDLDNNGFAEKTAWIVNDDGFLVFDVNGNGSVDNGGELFGDQFVKPDGNIALTGFEALTSLDTNKNGKLDIEDAVNDDSVFNHLYVWFDTERNGKTDEGELISISDLGVFYIDLSYTPDNKDNLQDTGTRREDSSYVYFNDEDPRKISEFWFPVNSSDTTHDGIVTSGNVPSIEQAVAEDDTLYLLQLCILFSRETDIAKKHSYLKQILYYITDST
;
A
#
# COMPACT_ATOMS: atom_id res chain seq x y z
N SER A 1 11.03 13.25 -25.36
CA SER A 1 10.64 11.87 -25.07
C SER A 1 11.44 11.43 -23.84
N ASP A 2 11.00 11.83 -22.68
CA ASP A 2 11.57 11.33 -21.44
C ASP A 2 10.92 9.99 -21.14
N THR A 3 11.65 8.92 -21.43
CA THR A 3 11.41 7.58 -20.93
C THR A 3 12.28 7.41 -19.69
N GLU A 4 12.17 8.31 -18.72
CA GLU A 4 12.79 8.05 -17.43
C GLU A 4 12.06 6.87 -16.81
N GLU A 5 12.79 5.81 -16.57
CA GLU A 5 12.24 4.65 -15.84
C GLU A 5 12.07 5.09 -14.37
N ILE A 6 10.94 4.73 -13.76
CA ILE A 6 10.70 4.94 -12.33
C ILE A 6 11.87 4.37 -11.53
N GLU A 7 12.41 5.15 -10.63
CA GLU A 7 13.53 4.75 -9.78
C GLU A 7 13.06 4.33 -8.39
N PHE A 8 13.78 3.38 -7.80
CA PHE A 8 13.44 2.78 -6.50
C PHE A 8 14.61 2.82 -5.54
N SER A 9 14.31 2.99 -4.25
CA SER A 9 15.27 2.75 -3.19
C SER A 9 15.57 1.25 -3.04
N THR A 10 16.66 0.93 -2.36
CA THR A 10 16.81 -0.40 -1.76
C THR A 10 15.84 -0.58 -0.60
N LEU A 11 15.68 -1.80 -0.10
CA LEU A 11 14.90 -2.07 1.09
C LEU A 11 15.46 -1.32 2.33
N ASP A 12 16.78 -1.29 2.48
CA ASP A 12 17.45 -0.62 3.61
C ASP A 12 17.26 0.90 3.60
N ASP A 13 17.22 1.50 2.40
CA ASP A 13 17.02 2.95 2.19
C ASP A 13 15.55 3.34 1.97
N GLY A 14 14.64 2.39 2.11
CA GLY A 14 13.21 2.59 1.92
C GLY A 14 12.52 3.26 3.11
N VAL A 15 11.21 3.18 3.15
CA VAL A 15 10.37 3.78 4.18
C VAL A 15 9.66 2.72 5.01
N ASN A 16 9.04 3.11 6.12
CA ASN A 16 8.07 2.26 6.81
C ASN A 16 6.67 2.69 6.35
N PHE A 17 5.93 1.77 5.76
CA PHE A 17 4.55 1.98 5.31
C PHE A 17 3.74 0.69 5.44
N ASP A 18 2.49 0.79 5.91
CA ASP A 18 1.57 -0.33 6.10
C ASP A 18 0.99 -0.76 4.73
N LEU A 19 1.76 -1.54 3.96
CA LEU A 19 1.36 -1.98 2.63
C LEU A 19 0.27 -3.04 2.66
N ASP A 20 0.24 -3.91 3.67
CA ASP A 20 -0.71 -5.02 3.78
C ASP A 20 -1.96 -4.68 4.62
N ASN A 21 -2.07 -3.40 5.06
CA ASN A 21 -3.20 -2.87 5.81
C ASN A 21 -3.50 -3.66 7.10
N ASN A 22 -2.44 -4.09 7.78
CA ASN A 22 -2.53 -4.85 9.04
C ASN A 22 -2.41 -3.97 10.30
N GLY A 23 -2.14 -2.66 10.14
CA GLY A 23 -1.97 -1.68 11.21
C GLY A 23 -0.52 -1.52 11.67
N PHE A 24 0.44 -2.14 10.99
CA PHE A 24 1.87 -2.01 11.24
C PHE A 24 2.56 -1.59 9.95
N ALA A 25 3.36 -0.56 10.01
CA ALA A 25 4.12 -0.08 8.86
C ALA A 25 5.45 -0.86 8.77
N GLU A 26 5.59 -1.70 7.74
CA GLU A 26 6.80 -2.47 7.46
C GLU A 26 7.82 -1.67 6.67
N LYS A 27 9.10 -1.99 6.87
CA LYS A 27 10.17 -1.47 6.03
C LYS A 27 10.02 -2.00 4.61
N THR A 28 9.88 -1.09 3.65
CA THR A 28 9.69 -1.42 2.22
C THR A 28 10.55 -0.57 1.32
N ALA A 29 10.99 -1.12 0.18
CA ALA A 29 11.57 -0.30 -0.88
C ALA A 29 10.53 0.73 -1.36
N TRP A 30 10.98 1.87 -1.86
CA TRP A 30 10.09 2.99 -2.15
C TRP A 30 10.43 3.67 -3.47
N ILE A 31 9.45 4.38 -4.05
CA ILE A 31 9.71 5.24 -5.20
C ILE A 31 10.62 6.38 -4.75
N VAL A 32 11.58 6.74 -5.61
CA VAL A 32 12.46 7.90 -5.42
C VAL A 32 12.26 8.89 -6.58
N ASN A 33 12.83 10.08 -6.45
CA ASN A 33 12.70 11.18 -7.41
C ASN A 33 11.28 11.77 -7.48
N ASP A 34 10.88 12.22 -8.67
CA ASP A 34 9.64 12.98 -8.90
C ASP A 34 8.46 12.08 -9.35
N ASP A 35 8.60 10.77 -9.20
CA ASP A 35 7.52 9.81 -9.45
C ASP A 35 6.56 9.74 -8.25
N GLY A 36 5.30 9.35 -8.50
CA GLY A 36 4.28 9.28 -7.47
C GLY A 36 3.42 8.04 -7.56
N PHE A 37 2.75 7.74 -6.46
CA PHE A 37 1.76 6.68 -6.38
C PHE A 37 0.39 7.21 -6.80
N LEU A 38 -0.31 6.49 -7.67
CA LEU A 38 -1.74 6.70 -7.86
C LEU A 38 -2.47 6.13 -6.65
N VAL A 39 -3.31 6.93 -6.02
CA VAL A 39 -4.00 6.56 -4.79
C VAL A 39 -5.48 6.90 -4.86
N PHE A 40 -6.28 6.21 -4.05
CA PHE A 40 -7.70 6.46 -3.87
C PHE A 40 -7.96 6.76 -2.39
N ASP A 41 -8.20 8.02 -2.06
CA ASP A 41 -8.54 8.44 -0.70
C ASP A 41 -9.96 7.94 -0.34
N VAL A 42 -10.00 6.73 0.22
CA VAL A 42 -11.26 6.00 0.50
C VAL A 42 -12.06 6.68 1.60
N ASN A 43 -11.38 7.21 2.61
CA ASN A 43 -11.99 7.77 3.80
C ASN A 43 -12.15 9.29 3.74
N GLY A 44 -11.58 9.97 2.74
CA GLY A 44 -11.72 11.41 2.50
C GLY A 44 -10.95 12.26 3.52
N ASN A 45 -9.91 11.72 4.14
CA ASN A 45 -9.14 12.42 5.18
C ASN A 45 -7.98 13.27 4.63
N GLY A 46 -7.67 13.13 3.33
CA GLY A 46 -6.60 13.85 2.65
C GLY A 46 -5.20 13.33 2.99
N SER A 47 -5.11 12.08 3.41
CA SER A 47 -3.86 11.37 3.68
C SER A 47 -3.90 9.98 3.05
N VAL A 48 -2.74 9.39 2.78
CA VAL A 48 -2.61 7.99 2.39
C VAL A 48 -2.20 7.20 3.63
N ASP A 49 -3.14 6.44 4.18
CA ASP A 49 -2.95 5.81 5.48
C ASP A 49 -2.25 4.45 5.39
N ASN A 50 -2.56 3.67 4.34
CA ASN A 50 -2.07 2.31 4.18
C ASN A 50 -2.29 1.78 2.75
N GLY A 51 -1.89 0.54 2.50
CA GLY A 51 -2.05 -0.14 1.21
C GLY A 51 -3.49 -0.32 0.73
N GLY A 52 -4.49 -0.18 1.60
CA GLY A 52 -5.90 -0.17 1.21
C GLY A 52 -6.30 1.04 0.36
N GLU A 53 -5.50 2.10 0.35
CA GLU A 53 -5.68 3.31 -0.46
C GLU A 53 -4.74 3.35 -1.69
N LEU A 54 -3.83 2.37 -1.80
CA LEU A 54 -3.06 2.11 -3.01
C LEU A 54 -3.82 1.13 -3.93
N PHE A 55 -3.58 1.25 -5.23
CA PHE A 55 -4.09 0.26 -6.18
C PHE A 55 -3.23 -0.99 -6.17
N GLY A 56 -3.68 -2.02 -5.45
CA GLY A 56 -2.95 -3.28 -5.22
C GLY A 56 -3.84 -4.36 -4.63
N ASP A 57 -3.21 -5.35 -4.04
CA ASP A 57 -3.86 -6.54 -3.45
C ASP A 57 -4.49 -6.30 -2.07
N GLN A 58 -4.49 -5.06 -1.58
CA GLN A 58 -5.22 -4.65 -0.38
C GLN A 58 -6.43 -3.74 -0.71
N PHE A 59 -6.60 -3.35 -1.97
CA PHE A 59 -7.69 -2.49 -2.39
C PHE A 59 -9.04 -3.20 -2.31
N VAL A 60 -9.99 -2.60 -1.60
CA VAL A 60 -11.37 -3.10 -1.51
C VAL A 60 -12.20 -2.52 -2.64
N LYS A 61 -12.62 -3.38 -3.58
CA LYS A 61 -13.45 -3.01 -4.73
C LYS A 61 -14.87 -2.61 -4.29
N PRO A 62 -15.62 -1.87 -5.13
CA PRO A 62 -17.01 -1.48 -4.83
C PRO A 62 -17.96 -2.67 -4.54
N ASP A 63 -17.63 -3.87 -4.99
CA ASP A 63 -18.38 -5.10 -4.71
C ASP A 63 -18.07 -5.73 -3.34
N GLY A 64 -17.13 -5.14 -2.58
CA GLY A 64 -16.68 -5.59 -1.27
C GLY A 64 -15.62 -6.68 -1.30
N ASN A 65 -15.17 -7.11 -2.47
CA ASN A 65 -14.05 -8.06 -2.59
C ASN A 65 -12.71 -7.32 -2.70
N ILE A 66 -11.64 -7.96 -2.25
CA ILE A 66 -10.28 -7.45 -2.42
C ILE A 66 -9.84 -7.69 -3.86
N ALA A 67 -9.13 -6.72 -4.46
CA ALA A 67 -8.51 -6.87 -5.76
C ALA A 67 -7.28 -7.80 -5.66
N LEU A 68 -6.92 -8.46 -6.77
CA LEU A 68 -5.71 -9.28 -6.83
C LEU A 68 -4.52 -8.51 -7.40
N THR A 69 -4.79 -7.43 -8.14
CA THR A 69 -3.78 -6.60 -8.81
C THR A 69 -4.24 -5.15 -8.84
N GLY A 70 -3.30 -4.22 -9.05
CA GLY A 70 -3.61 -2.79 -9.15
C GLY A 70 -4.51 -2.48 -10.34
N PHE A 71 -4.30 -3.12 -11.48
CA PHE A 71 -5.18 -2.92 -12.64
C PHE A 71 -6.57 -3.57 -12.47
N GLU A 72 -6.71 -4.65 -11.70
CA GLU A 72 -8.03 -5.14 -11.30
C GLU A 72 -8.75 -4.12 -10.40
N ALA A 73 -8.02 -3.53 -9.46
CA ALA A 73 -8.56 -2.48 -8.61
C ALA A 73 -9.04 -1.27 -9.43
N LEU A 74 -8.21 -0.74 -10.34
CA LEU A 74 -8.57 0.36 -11.25
C LEU A 74 -9.78 0.01 -12.12
N THR A 75 -9.79 -1.18 -12.73
CA THR A 75 -10.89 -1.63 -13.60
C THR A 75 -12.21 -1.76 -12.84
N SER A 76 -12.17 -2.05 -11.54
CA SER A 76 -13.38 -2.14 -10.71
C SER A 76 -14.11 -0.80 -10.54
N LEU A 77 -13.42 0.31 -10.79
CA LEU A 77 -13.94 1.67 -10.71
C LEU A 77 -14.50 2.17 -12.05
N ASP A 78 -14.27 1.47 -13.17
CA ASP A 78 -14.88 1.73 -14.48
C ASP A 78 -16.35 1.32 -14.46
N THR A 79 -17.21 2.24 -14.04
CA THR A 79 -18.63 1.98 -13.80
C THR A 79 -19.43 1.96 -15.09
N ASN A 80 -19.01 2.72 -16.09
CA ASN A 80 -19.66 2.78 -17.42
C ASN A 80 -19.13 1.71 -18.40
N LYS A 81 -18.04 1.01 -18.03
CA LYS A 81 -17.39 -0.09 -18.79
C LYS A 81 -16.91 0.32 -20.18
N ASN A 82 -16.39 1.53 -20.27
CA ASN A 82 -15.82 2.05 -21.52
C ASN A 82 -14.33 1.69 -21.72
N GLY A 83 -13.69 1.03 -20.74
CA GLY A 83 -12.28 0.66 -20.75
C GLY A 83 -11.33 1.80 -20.37
N LYS A 84 -11.87 2.84 -19.77
CA LYS A 84 -11.13 4.00 -19.25
C LYS A 84 -11.64 4.33 -17.87
N LEU A 85 -10.77 4.89 -17.06
CA LEU A 85 -11.20 5.54 -15.83
C LEU A 85 -11.18 7.04 -16.07
N ASP A 86 -12.34 7.67 -16.06
CA ASP A 86 -12.53 9.09 -16.39
C ASP A 86 -13.60 9.76 -15.52
N ILE A 87 -13.89 11.04 -15.79
CA ILE A 87 -14.81 11.84 -15.00
C ILE A 87 -16.26 11.32 -15.04
N GLU A 88 -16.61 10.46 -16.01
CA GLU A 88 -17.96 9.88 -16.15
C GLU A 88 -18.17 8.69 -15.19
N ASP A 89 -17.08 8.16 -14.60
CA ASP A 89 -17.17 7.09 -13.62
C ASP A 89 -17.59 7.62 -12.26
N ALA A 90 -18.63 7.01 -11.70
CA ALA A 90 -19.17 7.41 -10.40
C ALA A 90 -19.62 6.20 -9.58
N VAL A 91 -19.33 6.24 -8.28
CA VAL A 91 -19.80 5.27 -7.29
C VAL A 91 -20.73 6.02 -6.32
N ASN A 92 -21.97 5.54 -6.16
CA ASN A 92 -22.98 6.19 -5.30
C ASN A 92 -23.21 7.67 -5.62
N ASP A 93 -23.27 8.02 -6.91
CA ASP A 93 -23.46 9.39 -7.42
C ASP A 93 -22.28 10.35 -7.13
N ASP A 94 -21.14 9.85 -6.68
CA ASP A 94 -19.90 10.61 -6.53
C ASP A 94 -18.88 10.18 -7.56
N SER A 95 -18.26 11.14 -8.26
CA SER A 95 -17.27 10.84 -9.27
C SER A 95 -16.01 10.22 -8.62
N VAL A 96 -15.57 9.10 -9.17
CA VAL A 96 -14.34 8.42 -8.76
C VAL A 96 -13.14 9.38 -8.82
N PHE A 97 -13.12 10.30 -9.78
CA PHE A 97 -12.08 11.31 -9.93
C PHE A 97 -11.94 12.26 -8.74
N ASN A 98 -13.00 12.44 -7.94
CA ASN A 98 -12.92 13.28 -6.73
C ASN A 98 -12.06 12.67 -5.61
N HIS A 99 -11.82 11.37 -5.68
CA HIS A 99 -11.07 10.61 -4.69
C HIS A 99 -9.71 10.11 -5.21
N LEU A 100 -9.39 10.43 -6.48
CA LEU A 100 -8.13 10.03 -7.10
C LEU A 100 -7.08 11.13 -6.98
N TYR A 101 -5.92 10.74 -6.48
CA TYR A 101 -4.78 11.62 -6.30
C TYR A 101 -3.50 10.94 -6.79
N VAL A 102 -2.46 11.73 -6.99
CA VAL A 102 -1.08 11.24 -7.04
C VAL A 102 -0.38 11.72 -5.78
N TRP A 103 0.18 10.78 -5.05
CA TRP A 103 0.97 11.05 -3.86
C TRP A 103 2.45 11.05 -4.22
N PHE A 104 3.08 12.20 -4.07
CA PHE A 104 4.50 12.42 -4.25
C PHE A 104 5.16 12.50 -2.88
N ASP A 105 5.57 11.38 -2.30
CA ASP A 105 6.28 11.34 -1.01
C ASP A 105 7.70 11.92 -1.16
N THR A 106 7.78 13.25 -1.22
CA THR A 106 9.02 14.00 -1.49
C THR A 106 9.99 13.95 -0.32
N GLU A 107 9.45 13.84 0.90
CA GLU A 107 10.23 13.67 2.12
C GLU A 107 10.71 12.24 2.32
N ARG A 108 10.18 11.28 1.55
CA ARG A 108 10.47 9.84 1.63
C ARG A 108 10.36 9.29 3.04
N ASN A 109 9.25 9.59 3.67
CA ASN A 109 8.99 9.19 5.05
C ASN A 109 7.82 8.21 5.20
N GLY A 110 7.13 7.88 4.08
CA GLY A 110 5.95 7.01 4.07
C GLY A 110 4.72 7.65 4.71
N LYS A 111 4.67 8.97 4.76
CA LYS A 111 3.56 9.74 5.31
C LYS A 111 3.14 10.82 4.32
N THR A 112 1.88 11.19 4.35
CA THR A 112 1.39 12.27 3.52
C THR A 112 1.62 13.62 4.21
N ASP A 113 2.57 14.38 3.70
CA ASP A 113 2.87 15.73 4.18
C ASP A 113 2.14 16.81 3.35
N GLU A 114 2.14 18.06 3.85
CA GLU A 114 1.45 19.16 3.19
C GLU A 114 1.99 19.40 1.76
N GLY A 115 1.10 19.27 0.77
CA GLY A 115 1.42 19.52 -0.65
C GLY A 115 1.90 18.29 -1.42
N GLU A 116 1.99 17.12 -0.80
CA GLU A 116 2.40 15.89 -1.46
C GLU A 116 1.25 15.15 -2.16
N LEU A 117 0.02 15.36 -1.73
CA LEU A 117 -1.17 14.75 -2.32
C LEU A 117 -1.82 15.73 -3.30
N ILE A 118 -1.75 15.43 -4.60
CA ILE A 118 -2.27 16.28 -5.67
C ILE A 118 -3.39 15.55 -6.40
N SER A 119 -4.55 16.18 -6.54
CA SER A 119 -5.68 15.58 -7.26
C SER A 119 -5.31 15.34 -8.73
N ILE A 120 -5.79 14.23 -9.30
CA ILE A 120 -5.55 13.94 -10.72
C ILE A 120 -6.18 15.01 -11.63
N SER A 121 -7.23 15.70 -11.16
CA SER A 121 -7.85 16.81 -11.87
C SER A 121 -6.93 18.03 -11.92
N ASP A 122 -6.22 18.35 -10.84
CA ASP A 122 -5.25 19.46 -10.80
C ASP A 122 -4.01 19.15 -11.65
N LEU A 123 -3.66 17.87 -11.78
CA LEU A 123 -2.60 17.41 -12.69
C LEU A 123 -3.04 17.42 -14.16
N GLY A 124 -4.31 17.73 -14.45
CA GLY A 124 -4.84 17.75 -15.81
C GLY A 124 -5.05 16.38 -16.43
N VAL A 125 -5.18 15.34 -15.63
CA VAL A 125 -5.49 13.97 -16.11
C VAL A 125 -6.87 13.96 -16.74
N PHE A 126 -6.95 13.45 -17.97
CA PHE A 126 -8.18 13.32 -18.72
C PHE A 126 -8.82 11.94 -18.56
N TYR A 127 -8.02 10.88 -18.67
CA TYR A 127 -8.40 9.50 -18.34
C TYR A 127 -7.18 8.61 -18.12
N ILE A 128 -7.38 7.48 -17.47
CA ILE A 128 -6.44 6.37 -17.35
C ILE A 128 -6.94 5.25 -18.28
N ASP A 129 -6.08 4.76 -19.18
CA ASP A 129 -6.39 3.62 -20.04
C ASP A 129 -6.32 2.34 -19.21
N LEU A 130 -7.39 1.56 -19.21
CA LEU A 130 -7.50 0.31 -18.46
C LEU A 130 -7.08 -0.91 -19.29
N SER A 131 -6.72 -0.72 -20.58
CA SER A 131 -6.12 -1.78 -21.40
C SER A 131 -4.63 -1.89 -21.10
N TYR A 132 -4.31 -2.63 -20.05
CA TYR A 132 -2.94 -2.87 -19.64
C TYR A 132 -2.29 -4.02 -20.41
N THR A 133 -0.96 -4.02 -20.45
CA THR A 133 -0.15 -5.07 -21.06
C THR A 133 0.86 -5.60 -20.05
N PRO A 134 1.10 -6.94 -20.04
CA PRO A 134 2.15 -7.52 -19.22
C PRO A 134 3.52 -6.89 -19.54
N ASP A 135 4.19 -6.38 -18.55
CA ASP A 135 5.54 -5.80 -18.65
C ASP A 135 6.42 -6.36 -17.51
N ASN A 136 6.41 -7.69 -17.40
CA ASN A 136 7.05 -8.40 -16.30
C ASN A 136 8.56 -8.18 -16.31
N LYS A 137 9.05 -7.48 -15.29
CA LYS A 137 10.47 -7.26 -15.03
C LYS A 137 10.77 -7.46 -13.55
N ASP A 138 11.60 -8.44 -13.26
CA ASP A 138 12.04 -8.75 -11.91
C ASP A 138 13.28 -7.95 -11.51
N ASN A 139 13.40 -7.69 -10.22
CA ASN A 139 14.56 -7.07 -9.57
C ASN A 139 15.05 -5.80 -10.27
N LEU A 140 14.14 -4.85 -10.46
CA LEU A 140 14.46 -3.56 -11.07
C LEU A 140 15.56 -2.84 -10.27
N GLN A 141 16.60 -2.40 -10.96
CA GLN A 141 17.72 -1.63 -10.40
C GLN A 141 18.39 -2.31 -9.17
N ASP A 142 18.35 -3.65 -9.11
CA ASP A 142 18.86 -4.44 -7.97
C ASP A 142 18.23 -4.11 -6.61
N THR A 143 17.00 -3.59 -6.62
CA THR A 143 16.24 -3.21 -5.39
C THR A 143 15.33 -4.30 -4.86
N GLY A 144 15.10 -5.36 -5.63
CA GLY A 144 14.09 -6.39 -5.33
C GLY A 144 12.68 -6.04 -5.80
N THR A 145 12.45 -4.82 -6.28
CA THR A 145 11.16 -4.39 -6.83
C THR A 145 10.88 -5.09 -8.16
N ARG A 146 9.63 -5.49 -8.38
CA ARG A 146 9.17 -6.16 -9.59
C ARG A 146 8.05 -5.37 -10.25
N ARG A 147 8.12 -5.15 -11.56
CA ARG A 147 7.02 -4.59 -12.36
C ARG A 147 6.24 -5.72 -13.04
N GLU A 148 4.91 -5.66 -12.99
CA GLU A 148 4.05 -6.64 -13.64
C GLU A 148 3.39 -6.08 -14.90
N ASP A 149 2.44 -5.18 -14.74
CA ASP A 149 1.62 -4.68 -15.83
C ASP A 149 1.84 -3.18 -16.05
N SER A 150 1.53 -2.71 -17.25
CA SER A 150 1.66 -1.29 -17.59
C SER A 150 0.57 -0.81 -18.53
N SER A 151 0.20 0.46 -18.41
CA SER A 151 -0.71 1.18 -19.27
C SER A 151 -0.31 2.66 -19.37
N TYR A 152 -1.25 3.53 -19.75
CA TYR A 152 -1.00 4.96 -19.93
C TYR A 152 -2.05 5.84 -19.27
N VAL A 153 -1.59 6.97 -18.75
CA VAL A 153 -2.40 8.08 -18.27
C VAL A 153 -2.38 9.17 -19.34
N TYR A 154 -3.55 9.66 -19.72
CA TYR A 154 -3.73 10.69 -20.74
C TYR A 154 -4.09 12.02 -20.10
N PHE A 155 -3.44 13.08 -20.54
CA PHE A 155 -3.61 14.44 -20.08
C PHE A 155 -4.32 15.29 -21.13
N ASN A 156 -4.86 16.45 -20.73
CA ASN A 156 -5.60 17.32 -21.65
C ASN A 156 -4.72 17.89 -22.77
N ASP A 157 -3.49 18.31 -22.44
CA ASP A 157 -2.61 19.08 -23.34
C ASP A 157 -1.19 18.50 -23.43
N GLU A 158 -0.93 17.30 -22.91
CA GLU A 158 0.39 16.68 -22.87
C GLU A 158 0.38 15.28 -23.51
N ASP A 159 1.57 14.78 -23.84
CA ASP A 159 1.76 13.38 -24.24
C ASP A 159 1.40 12.44 -23.07
N PRO A 160 0.85 11.24 -23.38
CA PRO A 160 0.51 10.30 -22.35
C PRO A 160 1.76 9.82 -21.60
N ARG A 161 1.61 9.60 -20.28
CA ARG A 161 2.65 9.06 -19.43
C ARG A 161 2.34 7.62 -19.06
N LYS A 162 3.40 6.83 -18.87
CA LYS A 162 3.27 5.43 -18.49
C LYS A 162 2.86 5.33 -17.03
N ILE A 163 1.90 4.44 -16.74
CA ILE A 163 1.56 3.95 -15.41
C ILE A 163 1.91 2.47 -15.34
N SER A 164 2.43 2.01 -14.22
CA SER A 164 2.81 0.60 -14.04
C SER A 164 2.46 0.12 -12.63
N GLU A 165 2.17 -1.16 -12.53
CA GLU A 165 2.00 -1.87 -11.28
C GLU A 165 3.34 -2.41 -10.79
N PHE A 166 3.63 -2.25 -9.51
CA PHE A 166 4.87 -2.69 -8.90
C PHE A 166 4.62 -3.50 -7.63
N TRP A 167 5.45 -4.50 -7.43
CA TRP A 167 5.56 -5.25 -6.18
C TRP A 167 6.86 -4.87 -5.49
N PHE A 168 6.75 -4.41 -4.27
CA PHE A 168 7.87 -3.97 -3.46
C PHE A 168 8.36 -5.09 -2.54
N PRO A 169 9.68 -5.25 -2.33
CA PRO A 169 10.18 -6.08 -1.26
C PRO A 169 9.84 -5.45 0.09
N VAL A 170 9.47 -6.27 1.05
CA VAL A 170 9.07 -5.87 2.40
C VAL A 170 9.89 -6.62 3.42
N ASN A 171 10.34 -5.96 4.48
CA ASN A 171 10.89 -6.58 5.67
C ASN A 171 9.86 -6.52 6.80
N SER A 172 9.09 -7.58 6.94
CA SER A 172 8.04 -7.68 7.94
C SER A 172 8.56 -7.80 9.39
N SER A 173 9.88 -7.93 9.57
CA SER A 173 10.53 -7.90 10.90
C SER A 173 10.95 -6.49 11.34
N ASP A 174 10.93 -5.51 10.43
CA ASP A 174 11.22 -4.11 10.71
C ASP A 174 9.91 -3.31 10.58
N THR A 175 9.19 -3.20 11.69
CA THR A 175 7.84 -2.63 11.71
C THR A 175 7.74 -1.44 12.64
N THR A 176 6.89 -0.47 12.29
CA THR A 176 6.51 0.64 13.17
C THR A 176 4.98 0.72 13.29
N HIS A 177 4.49 1.17 14.42
CA HIS A 177 3.06 1.43 14.64
C HIS A 177 2.88 2.87 15.10
N ASP A 178 1.85 3.56 14.65
CA ASP A 178 1.55 4.92 15.06
C ASP A 178 1.40 5.03 16.60
N GLY A 179 2.32 5.80 17.21
CA GLY A 179 2.36 6.03 18.65
C GLY A 179 3.23 5.05 19.46
N ILE A 180 3.79 4.01 18.86
CA ILE A 180 4.76 3.13 19.51
C ILE A 180 5.99 3.03 18.59
N VAL A 181 6.98 3.84 18.86
CA VAL A 181 8.30 3.66 18.23
C VAL A 181 8.93 2.43 18.87
N THR A 182 8.77 1.28 18.26
CA THR A 182 9.56 0.11 18.59
C THR A 182 10.92 0.29 17.93
N SER A 183 11.93 0.64 18.70
CA SER A 183 13.31 0.63 18.23
C SER A 183 13.79 -0.83 18.21
N GLY A 184 13.75 -1.46 17.05
CA GLY A 184 14.22 -2.84 16.86
C GLY A 184 13.23 -3.66 16.03
N ASN A 185 13.72 -4.70 15.43
CA ASN A 185 12.92 -5.66 14.67
C ASN A 185 11.86 -6.29 15.58
N VAL A 186 10.59 -5.99 15.34
CA VAL A 186 9.48 -6.68 16.00
C VAL A 186 8.87 -7.61 14.96
N PRO A 187 9.05 -8.92 15.06
CA PRO A 187 8.46 -9.86 14.13
C PRO A 187 6.93 -9.79 14.19
N SER A 188 6.25 -10.06 13.09
CA SER A 188 4.80 -10.29 13.14
C SER A 188 4.46 -11.42 14.11
N ILE A 189 3.24 -11.46 14.61
CA ILE A 189 2.80 -12.55 15.52
C ILE A 189 2.99 -13.92 14.83
N GLU A 190 2.72 -14.00 13.53
CA GLU A 190 2.89 -15.20 12.72
C GLU A 190 4.35 -15.64 12.64
N GLN A 191 5.28 -14.70 12.43
CA GLN A 191 6.71 -14.96 12.41
C GLN A 191 7.22 -15.38 13.79
N ALA A 192 6.84 -14.63 14.84
CA ALA A 192 7.22 -14.97 16.20
C ALA A 192 6.68 -16.35 16.63
N VAL A 193 5.48 -16.72 16.19
CA VAL A 193 4.91 -18.07 16.41
C VAL A 193 5.67 -19.13 15.63
N ALA A 194 6.11 -18.83 14.38
CA ALA A 194 6.87 -19.77 13.57
C ALA A 194 8.29 -20.01 14.10
N GLU A 195 8.88 -19.01 14.74
CA GLU A 195 10.21 -19.06 15.35
C GLU A 195 10.22 -19.60 16.79
N ASP A 196 9.04 -19.69 17.42
CA ASP A 196 8.91 -20.19 18.81
C ASP A 196 8.90 -21.73 18.86
N ASP A 197 10.06 -22.32 18.99
CA ASP A 197 10.27 -23.77 19.16
C ASP A 197 9.53 -24.36 20.37
N THR A 198 9.12 -23.52 21.33
CA THR A 198 8.44 -23.95 22.56
C THR A 198 6.93 -24.02 22.41
N LEU A 199 6.37 -23.47 21.33
CA LEU A 199 4.93 -23.31 21.09
C LEU A 199 4.22 -22.47 22.16
N TYR A 200 4.95 -21.74 23.00
CA TYR A 200 4.40 -20.96 24.09
C TYR A 200 3.59 -19.75 23.57
N LEU A 201 4.14 -19.04 22.58
CA LEU A 201 3.46 -17.92 21.96
C LEU A 201 2.17 -18.35 21.26
N LEU A 202 2.20 -19.49 20.54
CA LEU A 202 1.00 -20.07 19.94
C LEU A 202 -0.08 -20.37 21.00
N GLN A 203 0.31 -20.93 22.15
CA GLN A 203 -0.61 -21.19 23.26
C GLN A 203 -1.22 -19.89 23.81
N LEU A 204 -0.43 -18.83 23.98
CA LEU A 204 -0.92 -17.53 24.42
C LEU A 204 -1.93 -16.93 23.43
N CYS A 205 -1.65 -17.03 22.12
CA CYS A 205 -2.57 -16.56 21.07
C CYS A 205 -3.90 -17.34 21.10
N ILE A 206 -3.86 -18.66 21.28
CA ILE A 206 -5.06 -19.49 21.42
C ILE A 206 -5.86 -19.11 22.67
N LEU A 207 -5.20 -18.92 23.80
CA LEU A 207 -5.85 -18.50 25.04
C LEU A 207 -6.49 -17.12 24.89
N PHE A 208 -5.79 -16.17 24.31
CA PHE A 208 -6.33 -14.85 24.01
C PHE A 208 -7.58 -14.91 23.12
N SER A 209 -7.53 -15.70 22.03
CA SER A 209 -8.64 -15.81 21.08
C SER A 209 -9.92 -16.41 21.70
N ARG A 210 -9.77 -17.31 22.66
CA ARG A 210 -10.89 -18.03 23.33
C ARG A 210 -11.39 -17.35 24.59
N GLU A 211 -10.62 -16.40 25.15
CA GLU A 211 -11.00 -15.76 26.41
C GLU A 211 -12.10 -14.72 26.17
N THR A 212 -13.08 -14.70 27.05
CA THR A 212 -14.20 -13.74 27.04
C THR A 212 -14.09 -12.68 28.15
N ASP A 213 -13.32 -12.97 29.19
CA ASP A 213 -13.04 -12.02 30.28
C ASP A 213 -12.00 -10.98 29.83
N ILE A 214 -12.39 -9.71 29.83
CA ILE A 214 -11.56 -8.60 29.35
C ILE A 214 -10.26 -8.46 30.14
N ALA A 215 -10.27 -8.67 31.47
CA ALA A 215 -9.09 -8.53 32.30
C ALA A 215 -8.06 -9.62 32.00
N LYS A 216 -8.54 -10.86 31.78
CA LYS A 216 -7.68 -11.97 31.38
C LYS A 216 -7.17 -11.80 29.95
N LYS A 217 -8.01 -11.32 29.03
CA LYS A 217 -7.60 -10.97 27.67
C LYS A 217 -6.45 -9.97 27.66
N HIS A 218 -6.57 -8.91 28.44
CA HIS A 218 -5.48 -7.94 28.61
C HIS A 218 -4.19 -8.57 29.18
N SER A 219 -4.33 -9.54 30.09
CA SER A 219 -3.18 -10.26 30.65
C SER A 219 -2.46 -11.10 29.59
N TYR A 220 -3.21 -11.82 28.75
CA TYR A 220 -2.62 -12.60 27.64
C TYR A 220 -1.97 -11.68 26.60
N LEU A 221 -2.64 -10.60 26.22
CA LEU A 221 -2.06 -9.63 25.29
C LEU A 221 -0.72 -9.05 25.79
N LYS A 222 -0.64 -8.70 27.07
CA LYS A 222 0.62 -8.23 27.66
C LYS A 222 1.72 -9.30 27.61
N GLN A 223 1.39 -10.56 27.84
CA GLN A 223 2.34 -11.66 27.75
C GLN A 223 2.81 -11.90 26.32
N ILE A 224 1.88 -11.83 25.34
CA ILE A 224 2.21 -11.94 23.92
C ILE A 224 3.17 -10.80 23.52
N LEU A 225 2.83 -9.56 23.85
CA LEU A 225 3.67 -8.40 23.54
C LEU A 225 5.05 -8.51 24.21
N TYR A 226 5.08 -8.88 25.50
CA TYR A 226 6.35 -9.08 26.21
C TYR A 226 7.22 -10.15 25.55
N TYR A 227 6.62 -11.28 25.16
CA TYR A 227 7.36 -12.38 24.53
C TYR A 227 7.95 -11.97 23.18
N ILE A 228 7.18 -11.28 22.35
CA ILE A 228 7.63 -10.79 21.05
C ILE A 228 8.77 -9.77 21.19
N THR A 229 8.69 -8.88 22.17
CA THR A 229 9.69 -7.82 22.37
C THR A 229 10.94 -8.25 23.14
N ASP A 230 10.88 -9.32 23.92
CA ASP A 230 12.00 -9.81 24.77
C ASP A 230 12.76 -10.97 24.11
N SER A 231 12.23 -11.52 23.01
CA SER A 231 12.86 -12.59 22.24
C SER A 231 13.85 -12.11 21.16
N THR A 232 14.10 -10.79 21.11
CA THR A 232 15.10 -10.12 20.27
C THR A 232 16.24 -9.64 21.14
#